data_753fb2fccd0f10cfb27b23f4f598d585
#
_entry.id   753fb2fccd0f10cfb27b23f4f598d585
#
_cell.length_a   1.000
_cell.length_b   1.000
_cell.length_c   1.000
_cell.angle_alpha   90.00
_cell.angle_beta   90.00
_cell.angle_gamma   90.00
#
_symmetry.space_group_name_H-M   'P 1'
#
loop_
_entity.id
_entity.type
_entity.pdbx_description
1 polymer ?
#
loop_
_entity_poly.entity_id
_entity_poly.type
_entity_poly.pdbx_seq_one_letter_code
_entity_poly.pdbx_strand_id
1 'polypeptide(L)'
;MEKISRKGFLKVAAAAAMSGVTAGALTACNSASSSGTAASASGDAVYTPGTYTGTATGIGEVKVTMTFSETAITDVVIDASNETESIGGVAAPTLQDAIMAAQNAEIDNVSGATVTTNAVKKAAASCIEQAMGVASEEPAAD
;
A
#
# COMPACT_ATOMS: atom_id res chain seq x y z
N MET A 1 12.67 28.67 6.50
CA MET A 1 12.88 27.26 6.30
C MET A 1 13.04 26.63 7.64
N GLU A 2 11.99 26.07 8.13
CA GLU A 2 12.00 25.39 9.38
C GLU A 2 12.74 24.07 9.24
N LYS A 3 13.90 23.99 9.81
CA LYS A 3 14.56 22.71 9.97
C LYS A 3 13.83 21.94 11.04
N ILE A 4 13.03 21.01 10.63
CA ILE A 4 12.43 20.07 11.56
C ILE A 4 13.56 19.24 12.12
N SER A 5 13.97 19.60 13.30
CA SER A 5 14.97 18.88 14.04
C SER A 5 14.41 17.52 14.44
N ARG A 6 14.95 16.50 13.86
CA ARG A 6 14.58 15.12 14.21
C ARG A 6 15.19 14.67 15.55
N LYS A 7 15.53 15.62 16.39
CA LYS A 7 16.12 15.32 17.68
C LYS A 7 15.10 15.46 18.80
N GLY A 8 14.08 14.70 18.74
CA GLY A 8 13.11 14.76 19.83
C GLY A 8 12.35 13.48 20.05
N PHE A 9 12.63 12.48 19.24
CA PHE A 9 11.81 11.30 19.25
C PHE A 9 12.32 10.15 20.12
N LEU A 10 13.33 10.39 20.91
CA LEU A 10 13.87 9.36 21.77
C LEU A 10 13.67 9.74 23.22
N LYS A 11 12.47 9.69 23.66
CA LYS A 11 12.20 9.55 25.09
C LYS A 11 10.85 8.91 25.29
N VAL A 12 10.80 7.66 25.02
CA VAL A 12 9.87 6.84 25.75
C VAL A 12 10.69 6.02 26.71
N ALA A 13 10.78 6.54 27.88
CA ALA A 13 11.25 5.76 28.97
C ALA A 13 10.23 4.65 29.22
N ALA A 14 10.66 3.47 28.99
CA ALA A 14 9.98 2.32 29.47
C ALA A 14 10.01 2.35 30.98
N ALA A 15 8.91 2.51 31.56
CA ALA A 15 8.71 2.08 32.94
C ALA A 15 8.00 0.75 32.85
N ALA A 16 8.77 -0.24 32.92
CA ALA A 16 8.28 -1.55 33.22
C ALA A 16 7.92 -1.63 34.68
N ALA A 17 6.98 -2.26 35.00
CA ALA A 17 6.94 -3.07 36.17
C ALA A 17 5.64 -3.69 36.29
N MET A 18 5.68 -4.84 36.37
CA MET A 18 5.31 -5.64 37.16
C MET A 18 4.47 -6.56 37.08
N SER A 19 4.73 -7.65 37.16
CA SER A 19 4.48 -8.68 38.14
C SER A 19 3.02 -8.76 38.51
N GLY A 20 2.45 -9.75 37.98
CA GLY A 20 1.15 -10.25 38.40
C GLY A 20 0.94 -11.58 37.75
N VAL A 21 1.62 -12.54 38.29
CA VAL A 21 1.34 -13.92 37.96
C VAL A 21 0.08 -14.32 38.66
N THR A 22 -0.94 -14.54 37.93
CA THR A 22 -1.99 -15.42 38.41
C THR A 22 -2.14 -16.49 37.35
N ALA A 23 -1.78 -17.64 37.77
CA ALA A 23 -2.09 -18.84 37.04
C ALA A 23 -3.59 -18.98 36.93
N GLY A 24 -4.09 -18.70 35.81
CA GLY A 24 -5.45 -19.01 35.44
C GLY A 24 -5.44 -20.07 34.39
N ALA A 25 -6.09 -21.11 34.69
CA ALA A 25 -6.23 -22.24 33.80
C ALA A 25 -6.73 -21.82 32.44
N LEU A 26 -5.88 -22.12 31.47
CA LEU A 26 -6.28 -22.01 30.18
C LEU A 26 -6.94 -23.18 29.65
N THR A 27 -8.17 -23.11 29.62
CA THR A 27 -8.90 -23.94 28.72
C THR A 27 -9.45 -23.08 27.64
N ALA A 28 -8.75 -23.04 26.63
CA ALA A 28 -9.41 -22.58 25.45
C ALA A 28 -8.67 -22.93 24.27
N CYS A 29 -8.69 -24.08 23.98
CA CYS A 29 -8.52 -24.36 22.64
C CYS A 29 -9.78 -24.16 21.96
N ASN A 30 -9.91 -23.04 21.45
CA ASN A 30 -10.78 -22.95 20.38
C ASN A 30 -9.97 -22.84 19.12
N SER A 31 -10.01 -23.85 18.41
CA SER A 31 -9.62 -23.79 17.03
C SER A 31 -10.57 -22.86 16.33
N ALA A 32 -10.32 -21.65 16.44
CA ALA A 32 -10.81 -20.75 15.48
C ALA A 32 -9.82 -20.76 14.37
N SER A 33 -10.24 -21.09 13.23
CA SER A 33 -9.54 -20.78 12.04
C SER A 33 -9.27 -19.29 12.04
N SER A 34 -8.19 -18.94 12.57
CA SER A 34 -7.76 -17.59 12.44
C SER A 34 -7.16 -17.46 11.09
N SER A 35 -7.93 -17.05 10.27
CA SER A 35 -7.53 -16.11 9.32
C SER A 35 -6.58 -15.13 9.92
N GLY A 36 -5.41 -15.15 9.39
CA GLY A 36 -4.44 -14.14 9.41
C GLY A 36 -4.46 -13.19 10.58
N THR A 37 -3.74 -13.53 11.56
CA THR A 37 -3.36 -12.56 12.54
C THR A 37 -2.62 -11.47 11.83
N ALA A 38 -3.27 -10.41 11.63
CA ALA A 38 -2.60 -9.18 11.38
C ALA A 38 -1.66 -8.97 12.54
N ALA A 39 -0.39 -9.11 12.29
CA ALA A 39 0.58 -8.64 13.22
C ALA A 39 0.27 -7.17 13.43
N SER A 40 -0.15 -6.84 14.59
CA SER A 40 -0.33 -5.46 14.96
C SER A 40 1.04 -4.82 14.97
N ALA A 41 1.43 -4.33 13.84
CA ALA A 41 2.47 -3.37 13.81
C ALA A 41 1.89 -2.15 14.51
N SER A 42 2.40 -1.86 15.65
CA SER A 42 2.08 -0.63 16.36
C SER A 42 2.78 0.52 15.65
N GLY A 43 2.33 0.79 14.47
CA GLY A 43 2.61 2.01 13.74
C GLY A 43 1.31 2.74 13.62
N ASP A 44 1.37 4.02 13.59
CA ASP A 44 0.19 4.81 13.31
C ASP A 44 -0.40 4.34 11.99
N ALA A 45 -1.67 4.02 11.99
CA ALA A 45 -2.36 3.60 10.79
C ALA A 45 -2.32 4.75 9.77
N VAL A 46 -1.71 4.49 8.64
CA VAL A 46 -1.58 5.46 7.55
C VAL A 46 -2.68 5.25 6.53
N TYR A 47 -3.10 4.02 6.38
CA TYR A 47 -4.10 3.62 5.41
C TYR A 47 -5.33 3.01 6.06
N THR A 48 -6.45 3.15 5.40
CA THR A 48 -7.64 2.36 5.73
C THR A 48 -7.50 1.00 5.05
N PRO A 49 -7.48 -0.10 5.81
CA PRO A 49 -7.36 -1.42 5.21
C PRO A 49 -8.47 -1.70 4.22
N GLY A 50 -8.12 -2.27 3.11
CA GLY A 50 -9.08 -2.60 2.06
C GLY A 50 -8.44 -2.71 0.69
N THR A 51 -9.25 -2.98 -0.30
CA THR A 51 -8.83 -3.04 -1.69
C THR A 51 -9.39 -1.84 -2.45
N TYR A 52 -8.51 -1.13 -3.10
CA TYR A 52 -8.84 0.07 -3.85
C TYR A 52 -8.40 -0.05 -5.30
N THR A 53 -9.14 0.55 -6.18
CA THR A 53 -8.86 0.51 -7.61
C THR A 53 -8.73 1.92 -8.15
N GLY A 54 -7.65 2.14 -8.87
CA GLY A 54 -7.43 3.37 -9.62
C GLY A 54 -7.30 3.06 -11.10
N THR A 55 -7.70 3.99 -11.93
CA THR A 55 -7.54 3.89 -13.37
C THR A 55 -6.83 5.12 -13.91
N ALA A 56 -6.08 4.93 -14.97
CA ALA A 56 -5.46 6.04 -15.68
C ALA A 56 -5.30 5.68 -17.16
N THR A 57 -5.18 6.69 -17.98
CA THR A 57 -5.01 6.49 -19.40
C THR A 57 -3.55 6.69 -19.78
N GLY A 58 -2.97 5.65 -20.34
CA GLY A 58 -1.66 5.70 -20.98
C GLY A 58 -1.83 5.70 -22.50
N ILE A 59 -1.34 4.66 -23.16
CA ILE A 59 -1.67 4.38 -24.58
C ILE A 59 -3.12 3.85 -24.61
N GLY A 60 -3.45 2.96 -23.69
CA GLY A 60 -4.78 2.48 -23.41
C GLY A 60 -5.18 2.77 -21.97
N GLU A 61 -6.26 2.17 -21.52
CA GLU A 61 -6.66 2.26 -20.13
C GLU A 61 -5.83 1.28 -19.28
N VAL A 62 -5.26 1.79 -18.23
CA VAL A 62 -4.54 1.01 -17.23
C VAL A 62 -5.33 1.03 -15.93
N LYS A 63 -5.58 -0.13 -15.38
CA LYS A 63 -6.26 -0.29 -14.11
C LYS A 63 -5.28 -0.86 -13.09
N VAL A 64 -5.21 -0.24 -11.95
CA VAL A 64 -4.39 -0.72 -10.83
C VAL A 64 -5.30 -1.02 -9.65
N THR A 65 -5.18 -2.21 -9.13
CA THR A 65 -5.89 -2.63 -7.92
C THR A 65 -4.85 -2.87 -6.84
N MET A 66 -5.00 -2.19 -5.72
CA MET A 66 -4.06 -2.29 -4.61
C MET A 66 -4.80 -2.68 -3.33
N THR A 67 -4.21 -3.56 -2.58
CA THR A 67 -4.70 -3.94 -1.26
C THR A 67 -3.80 -3.36 -0.19
N PHE A 68 -4.42 -2.73 0.79
CA PHE A 68 -3.73 -2.05 1.87
C PHE A 68 -4.03 -2.69 3.22
N SER A 69 -3.01 -2.77 4.05
CA SER A 69 -3.16 -2.93 5.49
C SER A 69 -3.12 -1.54 6.15
N GLU A 70 -3.21 -1.49 7.45
CA GLU A 70 -3.16 -0.23 8.20
C GLU A 70 -1.86 0.56 7.98
N THR A 71 -0.78 -0.13 7.65
CA THR A 71 0.56 0.48 7.59
C THR A 71 1.30 0.26 6.29
N ALA A 72 0.79 -0.59 5.40
CA ALA A 72 1.55 -0.98 4.20
C ALA A 72 0.65 -1.41 3.04
N ILE A 73 1.22 -1.37 1.86
CA ILE A 73 0.65 -1.97 0.66
C ILE A 73 0.98 -3.47 0.71
N THR A 74 -0.03 -4.31 0.65
CA THR A 74 0.12 -5.76 0.77
C THR A 74 0.02 -6.50 -0.55
N ASP A 75 -0.66 -5.91 -1.52
CA ASP A 75 -0.78 -6.49 -2.85
C ASP A 75 -0.99 -5.41 -3.90
N VAL A 76 -0.51 -5.67 -5.11
CA VAL A 76 -0.65 -4.78 -6.26
C VAL A 76 -0.94 -5.61 -7.49
N VAL A 77 -2.01 -5.31 -8.18
CA VAL A 77 -2.36 -5.93 -9.45
C VAL A 77 -2.51 -4.84 -10.50
N ILE A 78 -1.77 -4.97 -11.58
CA ILE A 78 -1.81 -4.03 -12.70
C ILE A 78 -2.43 -4.72 -13.90
N ASP A 79 -3.53 -4.19 -14.38
CA ASP A 79 -4.17 -4.61 -15.61
C ASP A 79 -3.89 -3.57 -16.70
N ALA A 80 -3.05 -3.94 -17.62
CA ALA A 80 -2.67 -3.15 -18.77
C ALA A 80 -3.10 -3.81 -20.07
N SER A 81 -4.21 -4.55 -20.03
CA SER A 81 -4.72 -5.33 -21.17
C SER A 81 -5.06 -4.46 -22.38
N ASN A 82 -5.38 -3.21 -22.16
CA ASN A 82 -5.70 -2.27 -23.21
C ASN A 82 -4.47 -1.53 -23.76
N GLU A 83 -3.31 -1.84 -23.22
CA GLU A 83 -2.06 -1.34 -23.76
C GLU A 83 -1.44 -2.32 -24.73
N THR A 84 -0.39 -1.91 -25.41
CA THR A 84 0.34 -2.80 -26.31
C THR A 84 0.95 -3.94 -25.49
N GLU A 85 0.55 -5.18 -25.77
CA GLU A 85 0.97 -6.38 -25.01
C GLU A 85 2.50 -6.47 -24.85
N SER A 86 3.23 -6.12 -25.86
CA SER A 86 4.70 -6.16 -25.84
C SER A 86 5.32 -5.09 -24.93
N ILE A 87 4.56 -4.11 -24.52
CA ILE A 87 5.03 -3.00 -23.68
C ILE A 87 4.35 -3.06 -22.33
N GLY A 88 3.03 -2.94 -22.30
CA GLY A 88 2.26 -2.94 -21.07
C GLY A 88 2.29 -4.27 -20.33
N GLY A 89 2.11 -5.38 -21.06
CA GLY A 89 2.14 -6.72 -20.47
C GLY A 89 3.50 -7.11 -19.91
N VAL A 90 4.59 -6.61 -20.48
CA VAL A 90 5.94 -6.87 -19.96
C VAL A 90 6.29 -5.92 -18.82
N ALA A 91 5.83 -4.69 -18.89
CA ALA A 91 6.12 -3.70 -17.85
C ALA A 91 5.30 -3.92 -16.58
N ALA A 92 4.09 -4.45 -16.69
CA ALA A 92 3.18 -4.62 -15.55
C ALA A 92 3.81 -5.37 -14.37
N PRO A 93 4.39 -6.57 -14.51
CA PRO A 93 5.00 -7.27 -13.38
C PRO A 93 6.17 -6.50 -12.78
N THR A 94 6.98 -5.86 -13.59
CA THR A 94 8.10 -5.04 -13.11
C THR A 94 7.60 -3.85 -12.30
N LEU A 95 6.52 -3.23 -12.74
CA LEU A 95 5.91 -2.10 -12.04
C LEU A 95 5.22 -2.54 -10.74
N GLN A 96 4.60 -3.72 -10.73
CA GLN A 96 4.05 -4.30 -9.51
C GLN A 96 5.13 -4.48 -8.45
N ASP A 97 6.23 -5.11 -8.82
CA ASP A 97 7.35 -5.32 -7.91
C ASP A 97 7.94 -4.00 -7.41
N ALA A 98 8.05 -3.02 -8.29
CA ALA A 98 8.56 -1.71 -7.95
C ALA A 98 7.67 -0.99 -6.93
N ILE A 99 6.37 -1.02 -7.10
CA ILE A 99 5.41 -0.43 -6.16
C ILE A 99 5.46 -1.15 -4.81
N MET A 100 5.49 -2.48 -4.83
CA MET A 100 5.59 -3.28 -3.61
C MET A 100 6.89 -2.99 -2.85
N ALA A 101 7.99 -2.84 -3.56
CA ALA A 101 9.28 -2.54 -2.95
C ALA A 101 9.35 -1.10 -2.42
N ALA A 102 8.81 -0.15 -3.16
CA ALA A 102 8.82 1.26 -2.79
C ALA A 102 7.75 1.62 -1.75
N GLN A 103 6.68 0.84 -1.66
CA GLN A 103 5.53 1.10 -0.80
C GLN A 103 4.88 2.47 -1.08
N ASN A 104 4.96 2.91 -2.34
CA ASN A 104 4.34 4.14 -2.81
C ASN A 104 4.23 4.13 -4.35
N ALA A 105 3.64 5.17 -4.92
CA ALA A 105 3.49 5.33 -6.36
C ALA A 105 4.71 6.00 -7.04
N GLU A 106 5.69 6.44 -6.28
CA GLU A 106 6.87 7.09 -6.78
C GLU A 106 7.94 6.06 -7.18
N ILE A 107 7.74 5.46 -8.33
CA ILE A 107 8.63 4.43 -8.88
C ILE A 107 9.35 4.94 -10.12
N ASP A 108 10.45 4.30 -10.47
CA ASP A 108 11.20 4.64 -11.66
C ASP A 108 10.46 4.23 -12.93
N ASN A 109 10.72 4.96 -14.00
CA ASN A 109 10.16 4.62 -15.29
C ASN A 109 10.83 3.39 -15.88
N VAL A 110 10.01 2.47 -16.36
CA VAL A 110 10.51 1.31 -17.09
C VAL A 110 10.93 1.76 -18.48
N SER A 111 12.14 1.41 -18.87
CA SER A 111 12.68 1.76 -20.17
C SER A 111 11.80 1.22 -21.31
N GLY A 112 11.41 2.08 -22.22
CA GLY A 112 10.53 1.73 -23.33
C GLY A 112 9.04 1.72 -22.97
N ALA A 113 8.67 1.88 -21.69
CA ALA A 113 7.29 1.89 -21.24
C ALA A 113 6.95 3.13 -20.39
N THR A 114 7.50 4.27 -20.75
CA THR A 114 7.33 5.52 -19.98
C THR A 114 5.87 5.94 -19.89
N VAL A 115 5.11 5.81 -20.95
CA VAL A 115 3.70 6.19 -20.98
C VAL A 115 2.89 5.27 -20.05
N THR A 116 3.11 3.97 -20.16
CA THR A 116 2.49 2.96 -19.27
C THR A 116 2.88 3.18 -17.82
N THR A 117 4.16 3.44 -17.56
CA THR A 117 4.65 3.72 -16.20
C THR A 117 3.95 4.94 -15.61
N ASN A 118 3.82 6.02 -16.37
CA ASN A 118 3.14 7.21 -15.90
C ASN A 118 1.65 6.97 -15.61
N ALA A 119 0.99 6.17 -16.42
CA ALA A 119 -0.39 5.77 -16.19
C ALA A 119 -0.50 4.93 -14.91
N VAL A 120 0.36 3.95 -14.73
CA VAL A 120 0.41 3.13 -13.52
C VAL A 120 0.67 3.98 -12.27
N LYS A 121 1.60 4.93 -12.34
CA LYS A 121 1.88 5.84 -11.22
C LYS A 121 0.65 6.66 -10.84
N LYS A 122 -0.08 7.18 -11.79
CA LYS A 122 -1.32 7.93 -11.53
C LYS A 122 -2.40 7.04 -10.92
N ALA A 123 -2.61 5.87 -11.49
CA ALA A 123 -3.60 4.92 -10.97
C ALA A 123 -3.24 4.45 -9.56
N ALA A 124 -1.97 4.15 -9.31
CA ALA A 124 -1.50 3.76 -7.98
C ALA A 124 -1.63 4.91 -6.97
N ALA A 125 -1.31 6.13 -7.36
CA ALA A 125 -1.49 7.30 -6.51
C ALA A 125 -2.96 7.46 -6.11
N SER A 126 -3.88 7.27 -7.03
CA SER A 126 -5.32 7.31 -6.75
C SER A 126 -5.72 6.22 -5.74
N CYS A 127 -5.18 5.01 -5.84
CA CYS A 127 -5.43 3.96 -4.84
C CYS A 127 -4.93 4.38 -3.45
N ILE A 128 -3.75 4.95 -3.38
CA ILE A 128 -3.14 5.42 -2.13
C ILE A 128 -3.98 6.53 -1.50
N GLU A 129 -4.40 7.50 -2.29
CA GLU A 129 -5.26 8.59 -1.82
C GLU A 129 -6.58 8.09 -1.27
N GLN A 130 -7.20 7.14 -1.94
CA GLN A 130 -8.43 6.49 -1.45
C GLN A 130 -8.18 5.77 -0.11
N ALA A 131 -7.09 5.05 0.00
CA ALA A 131 -6.74 4.35 1.22
C ALA A 131 -6.41 5.30 2.38
N MET A 132 -5.88 6.47 2.07
CA MET A 132 -5.62 7.52 3.06
C MET A 132 -6.88 8.33 3.43
N GLY A 133 -8.00 8.05 2.77
CA GLY A 133 -9.23 8.79 3.00
C GLY A 133 -9.27 10.16 2.33
N VAL A 134 -8.29 10.45 1.49
CA VAL A 134 -8.27 11.64 0.65
C VAL A 134 -8.73 11.19 -0.73
N ALA A 135 -10.01 11.00 -0.88
CA ALA A 135 -10.55 10.75 -2.20
C ALA A 135 -10.32 11.99 -3.06
N SER A 136 -9.33 11.93 -3.90
CA SER A 136 -9.34 12.84 -5.03
C SER A 136 -10.51 12.39 -5.89
N GLU A 137 -11.53 13.19 -5.94
CA GLU A 137 -12.49 13.06 -7.00
C GLU A 137 -11.71 13.22 -8.29
N GLU A 138 -11.36 12.07 -8.85
CA GLU A 138 -10.90 12.08 -10.19
C GLU A 138 -11.98 12.71 -11.05
N PRO A 139 -11.67 13.81 -11.73
CA PRO A 139 -12.57 14.22 -12.78
C PRO A 139 -12.61 13.07 -13.75
N ALA A 140 -13.78 12.50 -13.92
CA ALA A 140 -14.01 11.53 -14.95
C ALA A 140 -13.42 12.13 -16.23
N ALA A 141 -12.27 11.61 -16.60
CA ALA A 141 -11.66 12.03 -17.83
C ALA A 141 -12.51 11.49 -18.95
N ASP A 142 -13.03 12.37 -19.69
CA ASP A 142 -13.63 12.00 -20.95
C ASP A 142 -12.63 11.33 -21.87
#